data_e7a563a5a9bd78f82308714e647124bc
#
_entry.id   e7a563a5a9bd78f82308714e647124bc
#
_cell.length_a   1.000
_cell.length_b   1.000
_cell.length_c   1.000
_cell.angle_alpha   90.00
_cell.angle_beta   90.00
_cell.angle_gamma   90.00
#
_symmetry.space_group_name_H-M   'P 1'
#
loop_
_entity.id
_entity.type
_entity.pdbx_description
1 polymer ?
#
loop_
_entity_poly.entity_id
_entity_poly.type
_entity_poly.pdbx_seq_one_letter_code
_entity_poly.pdbx_strand_id
1 'polypeptide(L)'
;YNLNSYYALLPDSENEGLVQFSIPELEPGMHTAEFKVWDILNNSTTYTFTFEVAEGLKPNLIEMYATPNPARDQVEFFLHHNRPESNLKVTVMVYDMTGKFLWSTEKSGSSELFKAYIVTWNLTDNGGRRLRPGVYLYRAAISTNNSKEATKANKLIILAQ
;
A
#
# COMPACT_ATOMS: atom_id res chain seq x y z
N TYR A 1 14.51 -15.99 12.99
CA TYR A 1 13.66 -16.49 11.89
C TYR A 1 14.42 -17.56 11.11
N ASN A 2 13.71 -18.62 10.67
CA ASN A 2 14.25 -19.58 9.69
C ASN A 2 13.90 -19.09 8.30
N LEU A 3 14.92 -18.83 7.47
CA LEU A 3 14.76 -18.22 6.15
C LEU A 3 14.90 -19.21 4.99
N ASN A 4 14.94 -20.51 5.23
CA ASN A 4 15.14 -21.51 4.19
C ASN A 4 14.06 -21.48 3.10
N SER A 5 12.81 -21.18 3.47
CA SER A 5 11.69 -21.05 2.52
C SER A 5 11.73 -19.76 1.67
N TYR A 6 12.57 -18.82 2.02
CA TYR A 6 12.76 -17.54 1.32
C TYR A 6 14.02 -17.52 0.44
N TYR A 7 14.71 -18.67 0.34
CA TYR A 7 15.88 -18.83 -0.50
C TYR A 7 15.47 -19.30 -1.88
N ALA A 8 16.03 -18.69 -2.91
CA ALA A 8 15.93 -19.12 -4.30
C ALA A 8 17.32 -19.10 -4.95
N LEU A 9 17.62 -20.12 -5.75
CA LEU A 9 18.82 -20.11 -6.60
C LEU A 9 18.68 -19.01 -7.65
N LEU A 10 19.78 -18.34 -7.94
CA LEU A 10 19.82 -17.40 -9.07
C LEU A 10 19.77 -18.16 -10.38
N PRO A 11 19.06 -17.64 -11.41
CA PRO A 11 19.11 -18.21 -12.74
C PRO A 11 20.56 -18.32 -13.23
N ASP A 12 20.90 -19.45 -13.85
CA ASP A 12 22.22 -19.75 -14.40
C ASP A 12 23.38 -19.84 -13.39
N SER A 13 23.09 -20.01 -12.10
CA SER A 13 24.09 -20.21 -11.06
C SER A 13 23.81 -21.49 -10.25
N GLU A 14 24.84 -22.29 -10.01
CA GLU A 14 24.76 -23.46 -9.16
C GLU A 14 25.16 -23.16 -7.70
N ASN A 15 25.83 -22.02 -7.48
CA ASN A 15 26.47 -21.69 -6.19
C ASN A 15 25.99 -20.36 -5.60
N GLU A 16 25.08 -19.66 -6.25
CA GLU A 16 24.58 -18.37 -5.79
C GLU A 16 23.07 -18.39 -5.62
N GLY A 17 22.59 -17.79 -4.57
CA GLY A 17 21.16 -17.69 -4.29
C GLY A 17 20.80 -16.36 -3.66
N LEU A 18 19.52 -16.08 -3.69
CA LEU A 18 18.91 -14.90 -3.10
C LEU A 18 18.00 -15.31 -1.96
N VAL A 19 18.14 -14.63 -0.83
CA VAL A 19 17.14 -14.67 0.26
C VAL A 19 16.41 -13.34 0.26
N GLN A 20 15.10 -13.39 0.08
CA GLN A 20 14.25 -12.21 0.16
C GLN A 20 13.24 -12.40 1.28
N PHE A 21 13.40 -11.64 2.35
CA PHE A 21 12.56 -11.71 3.54
C PHE A 21 12.19 -10.30 3.99
N SER A 22 10.91 -10.08 4.24
CA SER A 22 10.43 -8.82 4.80
C SER A 22 10.48 -8.89 6.31
N ILE A 23 11.28 -8.02 6.89
CA ILE A 23 11.38 -7.89 8.35
C ILE A 23 10.04 -7.32 8.84
N PRO A 24 9.40 -7.94 9.86
CA PRO A 24 8.20 -7.39 10.49
C PRO A 24 8.41 -5.96 10.99
N GLU A 25 7.32 -5.23 11.22
CA GLU A 25 7.38 -3.87 11.75
C GLU A 25 8.22 -3.82 13.03
N LEU A 26 9.27 -3.02 12.98
CA LEU A 26 10.20 -2.79 14.10
C LEU A 26 9.90 -1.43 14.73
N GLU A 27 10.11 -1.34 16.03
CA GLU A 27 10.06 -0.05 16.72
C GLU A 27 11.13 0.92 16.19
N PRO A 28 10.86 2.23 16.19
CA PRO A 28 11.88 3.20 15.82
C PRO A 28 13.14 3.10 16.67
N GLY A 29 14.29 3.24 16.03
CA GLY A 29 15.59 3.20 16.71
C GLY A 29 16.65 2.38 15.99
N MET A 30 17.78 2.20 16.64
CA MET A 30 18.89 1.41 16.13
C MET A 30 18.64 -0.07 16.36
N HIS A 31 18.76 -0.85 15.30
CA HIS A 31 18.62 -2.30 15.30
C HIS A 31 19.89 -2.97 14.78
N THR A 32 20.16 -4.16 15.29
CA THR A 32 21.21 -5.02 14.78
C THR A 32 20.59 -6.30 14.25
N ALA A 33 20.92 -6.64 13.01
CA ALA A 33 20.53 -7.90 12.40
C ALA A 33 21.76 -8.81 12.26
N GLU A 34 21.57 -10.08 12.57
CA GLU A 34 22.52 -11.12 12.34
C GLU A 34 21.96 -12.12 11.33
N PHE A 35 22.66 -12.29 10.23
CA PHE A 35 22.33 -13.25 9.19
C PHE A 35 23.34 -14.38 9.19
N LYS A 36 22.88 -15.61 9.46
CA LYS A 36 23.72 -16.79 9.53
C LYS A 36 23.31 -17.79 8.45
N VAL A 37 24.27 -18.24 7.70
CA VAL A 37 24.08 -19.25 6.65
C VAL A 37 24.99 -20.46 6.91
N TRP A 38 24.54 -21.62 6.43
CA TRP A 38 25.29 -22.87 6.47
C TRP A 38 25.44 -23.42 5.05
N ASP A 39 26.59 -24.01 4.79
CA ASP A 39 26.80 -24.79 3.58
C ASP A 39 26.33 -26.24 3.77
N ILE A 40 26.40 -27.03 2.70
CA ILE A 40 26.03 -28.46 2.73
C ILE A 40 26.95 -29.33 3.61
N LEU A 41 28.12 -28.84 3.98
CA LEU A 41 29.07 -29.49 4.88
C LEU A 41 28.90 -29.02 6.34
N ASN A 42 27.85 -28.27 6.62
CA ASN A 42 27.54 -27.71 7.93
C ASN A 42 28.57 -26.70 8.47
N ASN A 43 29.36 -26.07 7.59
CA ASN A 43 30.11 -24.87 7.96
C ASN A 43 29.18 -23.67 7.97
N SER A 44 29.42 -22.72 8.84
CA SER A 44 28.55 -21.53 8.92
C SER A 44 29.36 -20.24 8.81
N THR A 45 28.72 -19.25 8.21
CA THR A 45 29.19 -17.87 8.20
C THR A 45 28.10 -16.96 8.75
N THR A 46 28.52 -16.01 9.56
CA THR A 46 27.61 -15.02 10.17
C THR A 46 27.98 -13.63 9.65
N TYR A 47 26.97 -12.91 9.22
CA TYR A 47 27.08 -11.50 8.83
C TYR A 47 26.20 -10.65 9.74
N THR A 48 26.79 -9.65 10.35
CA THR A 48 26.10 -8.73 11.27
C THR A 48 26.13 -7.32 10.70
N PHE A 49 24.98 -6.67 10.69
CA PHE A 49 24.85 -5.27 10.28
C PHE A 49 23.88 -4.51 11.19
N THR A 50 24.11 -3.21 11.30
CA THR A 50 23.24 -2.29 12.03
C THR A 50 22.49 -1.39 11.07
N PHE A 51 21.24 -1.06 11.41
CA PHE A 51 20.41 -0.13 10.64
C PHE A 51 19.52 0.65 11.59
N GLU A 52 19.07 1.80 11.16
CA GLU A 52 18.15 2.65 11.91
C GLU A 52 16.75 2.53 11.33
N VAL A 53 15.78 2.26 12.20
CA VAL A 53 14.36 2.44 11.87
C VAL A 53 13.98 3.87 12.22
N ALA A 54 13.81 4.70 11.20
CA ALA A 54 13.47 6.09 11.40
C ALA A 54 12.00 6.23 11.85
N GLU A 55 11.79 6.99 12.92
CA GLU A 55 10.46 7.35 13.39
C GLU A 55 9.73 8.18 12.30
N GLY A 56 8.52 7.76 11.95
CA GLY A 56 7.60 8.61 11.19
C GLY A 56 7.96 8.85 9.73
N LEU A 57 8.61 7.93 9.03
CA LEU A 57 8.60 7.95 7.57
C LEU A 57 7.15 8.02 7.11
N LYS A 58 6.72 9.23 6.69
CA LYS A 58 5.36 9.46 6.23
C LYS A 58 5.04 8.51 5.08
N PRO A 59 3.90 7.81 5.10
CA PRO A 59 3.43 7.14 3.91
C PRO A 59 3.31 8.19 2.81
N ASN A 60 3.58 7.81 1.59
CA ASN A 60 3.41 8.66 0.42
C ASN A 60 2.50 7.95 -0.57
N LEU A 61 1.46 8.64 -1.00
CA LEU A 61 0.67 8.25 -2.15
C LEU A 61 1.43 8.66 -3.42
N ILE A 62 2.14 7.70 -4.02
CA ILE A 62 2.92 7.92 -5.23
C ILE A 62 1.98 8.28 -6.38
N GLU A 63 0.94 7.49 -6.56
CA GLU A 63 -0.07 7.67 -7.59
C GLU A 63 -1.46 7.33 -7.06
N MET A 64 -2.46 8.02 -7.56
CA MET A 64 -3.87 7.75 -7.30
C MET A 64 -4.68 8.06 -8.54
N TYR A 65 -5.44 7.10 -9.01
CA TYR A 65 -6.36 7.30 -10.12
C TYR A 65 -7.64 6.48 -9.93
N ALA A 66 -8.66 6.87 -10.67
CA ALA A 66 -9.96 6.22 -10.71
C ALA A 66 -10.20 5.69 -12.13
N THR A 67 -10.68 4.46 -12.26
CA THR A 67 -10.98 3.86 -13.57
C THR A 67 -12.28 3.06 -13.52
N PRO A 68 -13.14 3.15 -14.55
CA PRO A 68 -13.06 4.13 -15.65
C PRO A 68 -13.27 5.56 -15.16
N ASN A 69 -12.63 6.51 -15.81
CA ASN A 69 -12.89 7.93 -15.62
C ASN A 69 -12.86 8.62 -16.99
N PRO A 70 -14.01 8.99 -17.55
CA PRO A 70 -15.35 9.05 -16.99
C PRO A 70 -16.00 7.70 -16.65
N ALA A 71 -16.80 7.67 -15.57
CA ALA A 71 -17.48 6.49 -15.05
C ALA A 71 -19.00 6.51 -15.35
N ARG A 72 -19.58 5.31 -15.58
CA ARG A 72 -21.05 5.17 -15.76
C ARG A 72 -21.71 4.42 -14.62
N ASP A 73 -21.21 3.25 -14.26
CA ASP A 73 -21.88 2.35 -13.32
C ASP A 73 -21.10 2.19 -12.02
N GLN A 74 -19.82 2.03 -12.13
CA GLN A 74 -18.90 1.89 -10.99
C GLN A 74 -17.53 2.46 -11.34
N VAL A 75 -16.71 2.63 -10.33
CA VAL A 75 -15.32 3.04 -10.44
C VAL A 75 -14.46 2.28 -9.46
N GLU A 76 -13.23 2.01 -9.84
CA GLU A 76 -12.20 1.49 -8.96
C GLU A 76 -11.15 2.57 -8.72
N PHE A 77 -10.84 2.82 -7.46
CA PHE A 77 -9.76 3.69 -7.06
C PHE A 77 -8.50 2.88 -6.83
N PHE A 78 -7.44 3.22 -7.53
CA PHE A 78 -6.12 2.60 -7.43
C PHE A 78 -5.18 3.53 -6.65
N LEU A 79 -4.52 2.98 -5.65
CA LEU A 79 -3.69 3.71 -4.70
C LEU A 79 -2.31 3.08 -4.65
N HIS A 80 -1.33 3.71 -5.28
CA HIS A 80 0.08 3.31 -5.21
C HIS A 80 0.77 4.07 -4.08
N HIS A 81 1.45 3.36 -3.23
CA HIS A 81 2.09 3.90 -2.04
C HIS A 81 3.51 3.33 -1.83
N ASN A 82 4.27 3.94 -0.95
CA ASN A 82 5.64 3.55 -0.62
C ASN A 82 5.75 2.64 0.62
N ARG A 83 4.66 1.97 1.01
CA ARG A 83 4.61 1.10 2.20
C ARG A 83 4.20 -0.33 1.83
N PRO A 84 5.09 -1.09 1.18
CA PRO A 84 4.83 -2.50 0.94
C PRO A 84 4.77 -3.27 2.26
N GLU A 85 3.98 -4.33 2.29
CA GLU A 85 3.85 -5.29 3.40
C GLU A 85 3.51 -4.68 4.78
N SER A 86 2.99 -3.45 4.78
CA SER A 86 2.55 -2.77 6.00
C SER A 86 1.04 -2.90 6.19
N ASN A 87 0.60 -2.87 7.44
CA ASN A 87 -0.82 -2.69 7.74
C ASN A 87 -1.21 -1.25 7.45
N LEU A 88 -1.99 -1.07 6.40
CA LEU A 88 -2.48 0.22 5.97
C LEU A 88 -3.94 0.41 6.36
N LYS A 89 -4.25 1.61 6.79
CA LYS A 89 -5.59 2.17 6.85
C LYS A 89 -5.76 3.07 5.64
N VAL A 90 -6.72 2.76 4.79
CA VAL A 90 -7.05 3.49 3.57
C VAL A 90 -8.45 4.07 3.71
N THR A 91 -8.58 5.38 3.52
CA THR A 91 -9.86 6.07 3.49
C THR A 91 -10.01 6.74 2.12
N VAL A 92 -11.13 6.50 1.44
CA VAL A 92 -11.51 7.21 0.22
C VAL A 92 -12.76 8.02 0.50
N MET A 93 -12.74 9.29 0.14
CA MET A 93 -13.84 10.24 0.33
C MET A 93 -14.19 10.91 -0.98
N VAL A 94 -15.48 11.12 -1.23
CA VAL A 94 -15.99 11.79 -2.44
C VAL A 94 -16.80 13.02 -2.05
N TYR A 95 -16.60 14.09 -2.81
CA TYR A 95 -17.21 15.40 -2.62
C TYR A 95 -17.78 15.92 -3.93
N ASP A 96 -18.80 16.75 -3.87
CA ASP A 96 -19.19 17.54 -5.01
C ASP A 96 -18.23 18.74 -5.22
N MET A 97 -18.46 19.50 -6.30
CA MET A 97 -17.60 20.66 -6.62
C MET A 97 -17.72 21.82 -5.65
N THR A 98 -18.72 21.81 -4.76
CA THR A 98 -18.86 22.80 -3.67
C THR A 98 -18.09 22.40 -2.41
N GLY A 99 -17.52 21.20 -2.39
CA GLY A 99 -16.84 20.62 -1.24
C GLY A 99 -17.78 19.90 -0.27
N LYS A 100 -19.05 19.71 -0.64
CA LYS A 100 -19.99 18.92 0.15
C LYS A 100 -19.61 17.45 0.11
N PHE A 101 -19.46 16.85 1.28
CA PHE A 101 -19.21 15.43 1.45
C PHE A 101 -20.40 14.58 1.00
N LEU A 102 -20.13 13.53 0.24
CA LEU A 102 -21.14 12.66 -0.35
C LEU A 102 -21.00 11.19 0.06
N TRP A 103 -19.76 10.68 0.06
CA TRP A 103 -19.50 9.28 0.33
C TRP A 103 -18.09 9.06 0.88
N SER A 104 -17.95 8.04 1.70
CA SER A 104 -16.63 7.53 2.09
C SER A 104 -16.65 6.04 2.37
N THR A 105 -15.49 5.46 2.27
CA THR A 105 -15.19 4.13 2.77
C THR A 105 -13.84 4.10 3.45
N GLU A 106 -13.71 3.21 4.42
CA GLU A 106 -12.47 2.94 5.10
C GLU A 106 -12.18 1.45 5.04
N LYS A 107 -10.96 1.10 4.72
CA LYS A 107 -10.48 -0.28 4.73
C LYS A 107 -9.12 -0.33 5.41
N SER A 108 -8.90 -1.40 6.16
CA SER A 108 -7.60 -1.70 6.78
C SER A 108 -7.16 -3.09 6.39
N GLY A 109 -5.89 -3.28 6.21
CA GLY A 109 -5.31 -4.58 5.87
C GLY A 109 -3.85 -4.49 5.47
N SER A 110 -3.24 -5.66 5.31
CA SER A 110 -1.87 -5.75 4.80
C SER A 110 -1.83 -5.35 3.32
N SER A 111 -0.87 -4.51 2.97
CA SER A 111 -0.59 -4.18 1.58
C SER A 111 0.39 -5.18 0.99
N GLU A 112 0.08 -5.71 -0.18
CA GLU A 112 1.02 -6.54 -0.91
C GLU A 112 2.11 -5.69 -1.57
N LEU A 113 3.27 -6.29 -1.76
CA LEU A 113 4.40 -5.65 -2.43
C LEU A 113 4.00 -5.19 -3.84
N PHE A 114 4.22 -3.92 -4.16
CA PHE A 114 3.99 -3.33 -5.50
C PHE A 114 2.55 -3.38 -6.04
N LYS A 115 1.57 -3.82 -5.27
CA LYS A 115 0.17 -3.74 -5.69
C LYS A 115 -0.48 -2.44 -5.22
N ALA A 116 -1.25 -1.87 -6.12
CA ALA A 116 -2.16 -0.79 -5.78
C ALA A 116 -3.26 -1.31 -4.87
N TYR A 117 -3.57 -0.59 -3.82
CA TYR A 117 -4.76 -0.86 -3.03
C TYR A 117 -5.99 -0.45 -3.83
N ILE A 118 -6.94 -1.38 -4.03
CA ILE A 118 -8.12 -1.16 -4.88
C ILE A 118 -9.36 -1.00 -4.02
N VAL A 119 -10.10 0.07 -4.28
CA VAL A 119 -11.40 0.35 -3.64
C VAL A 119 -12.45 0.51 -4.74
N THR A 120 -13.45 -0.36 -4.77
CA THR A 120 -14.58 -0.30 -5.71
C THR A 120 -15.72 0.53 -5.13
N TRP A 121 -16.34 1.36 -5.96
CA TRP A 121 -17.47 2.20 -5.60
C TRP A 121 -18.52 2.27 -6.73
N ASN A 122 -19.78 2.15 -6.35
CA ASN A 122 -20.95 2.08 -7.27
C ASN A 122 -21.58 3.44 -7.55
N LEU A 123 -20.89 4.54 -7.34
CA LEU A 123 -21.31 5.91 -7.62
C LEU A 123 -22.57 6.35 -6.85
N THR A 124 -22.72 5.88 -5.61
CA THR A 124 -23.82 6.27 -4.71
C THR A 124 -23.34 7.12 -3.55
N ASP A 125 -24.21 7.96 -2.99
CA ASP A 125 -23.94 8.61 -1.71
C ASP A 125 -24.02 7.63 -0.53
N ASN A 126 -23.69 8.07 0.68
CA ASN A 126 -23.80 7.24 1.89
C ASN A 126 -25.23 6.79 2.21
N GLY A 127 -26.23 7.42 1.61
CA GLY A 127 -27.64 7.03 1.69
C GLY A 127 -28.06 6.01 0.61
N GLY A 128 -27.14 5.55 -0.22
CA GLY A 128 -27.39 4.60 -1.31
C GLY A 128 -28.02 5.22 -2.56
N ARG A 129 -28.18 6.56 -2.61
CA ARG A 129 -28.75 7.23 -3.77
C ARG A 129 -27.67 7.44 -4.83
N ARG A 130 -28.00 7.10 -6.07
CA ARG A 130 -27.14 7.33 -7.22
C ARG A 130 -26.78 8.81 -7.38
N LEU A 131 -25.52 9.10 -7.61
CA LEU A 131 -25.06 10.46 -7.93
C LEU A 131 -25.48 10.85 -9.35
N ARG A 132 -25.78 12.13 -9.53
CA ARG A 132 -26.11 12.70 -10.85
C ARG A 132 -24.87 12.78 -11.75
N PRO A 133 -25.03 12.78 -13.07
CA PRO A 133 -23.92 13.09 -13.97
C PRO A 133 -23.27 14.44 -13.61
N GLY A 134 -21.95 14.46 -13.63
CA GLY A 134 -21.22 15.67 -13.25
C GLY A 134 -19.77 15.40 -12.91
N VAL A 135 -19.11 16.45 -12.43
CA VAL A 135 -17.72 16.41 -11.94
C VAL A 135 -17.73 16.36 -10.42
N TYR A 136 -16.91 15.47 -9.87
CA TYR A 136 -16.73 15.24 -8.44
C TYR A 136 -15.27 15.30 -8.08
N LEU A 137 -14.98 15.59 -6.83
CA LEU A 137 -13.66 15.49 -6.25
C LEU A 137 -13.60 14.22 -5.41
N TYR A 138 -12.52 13.47 -5.51
CA TYR A 138 -12.25 12.40 -4.57
C TYR A 138 -10.90 12.61 -3.93
N ARG A 139 -10.81 12.25 -2.67
CA ARG A 139 -9.60 12.31 -1.85
C ARG A 139 -9.35 10.93 -1.29
N ALA A 140 -8.13 10.45 -1.39
CA ALA A 140 -7.69 9.28 -0.65
C ALA A 140 -6.69 9.69 0.42
N ALA A 141 -6.72 8.95 1.51
CA ALA A 141 -5.81 9.06 2.62
C ALA A 141 -5.29 7.67 2.98
N ILE A 142 -4.00 7.57 3.26
CA ILE A 142 -3.38 6.37 3.81
C ILE A 142 -2.62 6.71 5.08
N SER A 143 -2.67 5.81 6.04
CA SER A 143 -1.85 5.86 7.25
C SER A 143 -1.42 4.45 7.64
N THR A 144 -0.34 4.33 8.40
CA THR A 144 0.04 3.14 9.14
C THR A 144 -0.22 3.37 10.63
N ASN A 145 -0.12 2.34 11.47
CA ASN A 145 -0.41 2.46 12.90
C ASN A 145 0.42 3.56 13.60
N ASN A 146 1.63 3.85 13.10
CA ASN A 146 2.60 4.76 13.71
C ASN A 146 2.97 5.96 12.81
N SER A 147 2.18 6.27 11.78
CA SER A 147 2.52 7.34 10.84
C SER A 147 1.43 8.39 10.70
N LYS A 148 1.86 9.60 10.32
CA LYS A 148 0.94 10.64 9.86
C LYS A 148 0.28 10.23 8.55
N GLU A 149 -0.95 10.67 8.35
CA GLU A 149 -1.72 10.45 7.14
C GLU A 149 -1.07 11.12 5.91
N ALA A 150 -0.97 10.39 4.80
CA ALA A 150 -0.67 10.94 3.49
C ALA A 150 -1.95 11.03 2.66
N THR A 151 -2.16 12.16 2.00
CA THR A 151 -3.39 12.42 1.25
C THR A 151 -3.12 12.88 -0.17
N LYS A 152 -4.01 12.48 -1.08
CA LYS A 152 -4.02 12.94 -2.47
C LYS A 152 -5.46 13.14 -2.93
N ALA A 153 -5.71 14.13 -3.79
CA ALA A 153 -7.03 14.41 -4.34
C ALA A 153 -6.98 14.47 -5.86
N ASN A 154 -8.08 14.10 -6.50
CA ASN A 154 -8.21 14.13 -7.95
C ASN A 154 -9.69 14.30 -8.36
N LYS A 155 -9.97 14.42 -9.66
CA LYS A 155 -11.31 14.61 -10.23
C LYS A 155 -11.85 13.30 -10.80
N LEU A 156 -13.16 13.11 -10.65
CA LEU A 156 -13.92 12.03 -11.24
C LEU A 156 -15.08 12.62 -12.02
N ILE A 157 -15.29 12.12 -13.22
CA ILE A 157 -16.43 12.47 -14.08
C ILE A 157 -17.41 11.30 -14.07
N ILE A 158 -18.65 11.59 -13.70
CA ILE A 158 -19.77 10.62 -13.77
C ILE A 158 -20.63 10.99 -14.96
N LEU A 159 -20.89 9.99 -15.82
CA LEU A 159 -21.75 10.13 -16.99
C LEU A 159 -23.18 9.67 -16.68
N ALA A 160 -24.11 10.10 -17.52
CA ALA A 160 -25.45 9.53 -17.55
C ALA A 160 -25.40 8.03 -17.91
N GLN A 161 -26.31 7.27 -17.34
CA GLN A 161 -26.58 5.88 -17.75
C GLN A 161 -27.21 5.84 -19.14
#